data_e9c707cebb9ff2ad1fe3f5b420c4a891
#
_entry.id   e9c707cebb9ff2ad1fe3f5b420c4a891
#
_cell.length_a   1.000
_cell.length_b   1.000
_cell.length_c   1.000
_cell.angle_alpha   90.00
_cell.angle_beta   90.00
_cell.angle_gamma   90.00
#
_symmetry.space_group_name_H-M   'P 1'
#
loop_
_entity.id
_entity.type
_entity.pdbx_description
1 polymer ?
#
loop_
_entity_poly.entity_id
_entity_poly.type
_entity_poly.pdbx_seq_one_letter_code
_entity_poly.pdbx_strand_id
1 'polypeptide(L)'
;DEVFVTTIKNTLVFAVITGPAGFALSFVLAWFLNEFKPLTRTVLSFMFYCPALVGNAYYIWQIAFSNDSYGYVNSLLLSLGFLTEPINWLKDERFVMPIIVIVQLWMSMGVSFLANISGLQNVNGEMYEAGAIDGIRNRWQELWYITLPSMQHMLLFSAVMQIASTFSVSQLPMDLAGYPSVNNSVDTIVSYLSDAGTVRYEMGYACAISVLLFAIMLITRGL
;
A
#
# COMPACT_ATOMS: atom_id res chain seq x y z
N ASP A 1 4.80 4.43 -28.00
CA ASP A 1 3.84 3.38 -27.65
C ASP A 1 2.82 3.96 -26.65
N GLU A 2 1.55 4.09 -27.09
CA GLU A 2 0.48 4.70 -26.28
C GLU A 2 0.21 3.91 -24.99
N VAL A 3 0.31 2.59 -25.06
CA VAL A 3 0.13 1.70 -23.89
C VAL A 3 1.21 1.99 -22.85
N PHE A 4 2.45 2.17 -23.26
CA PHE A 4 3.54 2.49 -22.35
C PHE A 4 3.32 3.83 -21.63
N VAL A 5 2.86 4.86 -22.33
CA VAL A 5 2.54 6.16 -21.71
C VAL A 5 1.40 6.03 -20.70
N THR A 6 0.38 5.22 -21.02
CA THR A 6 -0.73 4.94 -20.12
C THR A 6 -0.26 4.20 -18.85
N THR A 7 0.62 3.21 -18.98
CA THR A 7 1.17 2.48 -17.83
C THR A 7 2.03 3.37 -16.92
N ILE A 8 2.79 4.32 -17.49
CA ILE A 8 3.52 5.33 -16.71
C ILE A 8 2.54 6.18 -15.89
N LYS A 9 1.51 6.71 -16.55
CA LYS A 9 0.49 7.54 -15.89
C LYS A 9 -0.19 6.78 -14.75
N ASN A 10 -0.63 5.55 -15.00
CA ASN A 10 -1.27 4.71 -14.00
C ASN A 10 -0.35 4.45 -12.81
N THR A 11 0.92 4.12 -13.07
CA THR A 11 1.90 3.89 -12.01
C THR A 11 2.14 5.14 -11.16
N LEU A 12 2.23 6.31 -11.78
CA LEU A 12 2.39 7.57 -11.06
C LEU A 12 1.16 7.90 -10.23
N VAL A 13 -0.04 7.80 -10.79
CA VAL A 13 -1.31 8.01 -10.07
C VAL A 13 -1.41 7.05 -8.87
N PHE A 14 -1.14 5.78 -9.11
CA PHE A 14 -1.14 4.75 -8.09
C PHE A 14 -0.10 5.06 -6.99
N ALA A 15 1.14 5.41 -7.37
CA ALA A 15 2.21 5.72 -6.44
C ALA A 15 1.93 6.97 -5.58
N VAL A 16 1.38 8.03 -6.18
CA VAL A 16 1.03 9.28 -5.47
C VAL A 16 -0.08 9.05 -4.46
N ILE A 17 -1.02 8.14 -4.74
CA ILE A 17 -2.11 7.82 -3.81
C ILE A 17 -1.63 6.82 -2.76
N THR A 18 -1.07 5.67 -3.16
CA THR A 18 -0.75 4.58 -2.23
C THR A 18 0.53 4.80 -1.43
N GLY A 19 1.49 5.57 -1.94
CA GLY A 19 2.73 5.90 -1.23
C GLY A 19 2.46 6.68 0.05
N PRO A 20 1.98 7.93 -0.03
CA PRO A 20 1.70 8.74 1.14
C PRO A 20 0.60 8.17 2.03
N ALA A 21 -0.50 7.64 1.43
CA ALA A 21 -1.59 7.05 2.20
C ALA A 21 -1.16 5.79 2.95
N GLY A 22 -0.37 4.90 2.31
CA GLY A 22 0.18 3.70 2.94
C GLY A 22 1.17 4.03 4.05
N PHE A 23 2.04 5.03 3.84
CA PHE A 23 2.94 5.51 4.88
C PHE A 23 2.18 6.07 6.09
N ALA A 24 1.21 6.97 5.85
CA ALA A 24 0.39 7.55 6.90
C ALA A 24 -0.42 6.47 7.65
N LEU A 25 -1.04 5.54 6.93
CA LEU A 25 -1.81 4.45 7.52
C LEU A 25 -0.93 3.54 8.38
N SER A 26 0.24 3.13 7.88
CA SER A 26 1.18 2.28 8.62
C SER A 26 1.70 2.97 9.88
N PHE A 27 1.97 4.27 9.82
CA PHE A 27 2.41 5.06 10.98
C PHE A 27 1.28 5.23 12.02
N VAL A 28 0.09 5.64 11.60
CA VAL A 28 -1.06 5.86 12.49
C VAL A 28 -1.45 4.57 13.21
N LEU A 29 -1.48 3.45 12.48
CA LEU A 29 -1.76 2.14 13.10
C LEU A 29 -0.66 1.71 14.07
N ALA A 30 0.63 1.89 13.71
CA ALA A 30 1.72 1.60 14.60
C ALA A 30 1.65 2.44 15.88
N TRP A 31 1.35 3.74 15.76
CA TRP A 31 1.18 4.64 16.89
C TRP A 31 0.01 4.22 17.79
N PHE A 32 -1.14 3.90 17.19
CA PHE A 32 -2.31 3.40 17.95
C PHE A 32 -2.01 2.09 18.66
N LEU A 33 -1.34 1.14 17.98
CA LEU A 33 -0.99 -0.15 18.58
C LEU A 33 0.05 -0.02 19.70
N ASN A 34 0.89 1.00 19.66
CA ASN A 34 1.90 1.23 20.71
C ASN A 34 1.29 1.56 22.09
N GLU A 35 0.02 1.99 22.14
CA GLU A 35 -0.71 2.25 23.38
C GLU A 35 -1.10 0.98 24.15
N PHE A 36 -1.14 -0.16 23.46
CA PHE A 36 -1.55 -1.42 24.08
C PHE A 36 -0.43 -2.08 24.88
N LYS A 37 -0.81 -2.95 25.83
CA LYS A 37 0.12 -3.80 26.57
C LYS A 37 0.96 -4.65 25.61
N PRO A 38 2.20 -5.01 25.97
CA PRO A 38 3.14 -5.69 25.08
C PRO A 38 2.57 -6.93 24.37
N LEU A 39 1.86 -7.79 25.10
CA LEU A 39 1.28 -9.01 24.52
C LEU A 39 0.20 -8.67 23.48
N THR A 40 -0.73 -7.80 23.82
CA THR A 40 -1.82 -7.38 22.92
C THR A 40 -1.26 -6.67 21.68
N ARG A 41 -0.27 -5.79 21.87
CA ARG A 41 0.43 -5.12 20.78
C ARG A 41 1.07 -6.12 19.82
N THR A 42 1.78 -7.12 20.36
CA THR A 42 2.43 -8.15 19.51
C THR A 42 1.42 -8.94 18.70
N VAL A 43 0.32 -9.39 19.31
CA VAL A 43 -0.73 -10.15 18.62
C VAL A 43 -1.39 -9.30 17.53
N LEU A 44 -1.78 -8.07 17.85
CA LEU A 44 -2.41 -7.17 16.87
C LEU A 44 -1.43 -6.80 15.75
N SER A 45 -0.16 -6.51 16.07
CA SER A 45 0.86 -6.25 15.06
C SER A 45 1.05 -7.41 14.10
N PHE A 46 1.04 -8.64 14.62
CA PHE A 46 1.10 -9.84 13.78
C PHE A 46 -0.13 -9.97 12.87
N MET A 47 -1.34 -9.70 13.38
CA MET A 47 -2.57 -9.74 12.58
C MET A 47 -2.55 -8.73 11.42
N PHE A 48 -2.09 -7.49 11.68
CA PHE A 48 -1.99 -6.47 10.63
C PHE A 48 -0.84 -6.74 9.64
N TYR A 49 0.23 -7.38 10.08
CA TYR A 49 1.36 -7.74 9.23
C TYR A 49 1.11 -9.01 8.41
N CYS A 50 0.19 -9.88 8.84
CA CYS A 50 -0.11 -11.17 8.20
C CYS A 50 -0.41 -11.08 6.69
N PRO A 51 -1.19 -10.10 6.19
CA PRO A 51 -1.44 -9.95 4.75
C PRO A 51 -0.16 -9.79 3.93
N ALA A 52 0.80 -9.02 4.44
CA ALA A 52 2.09 -8.81 3.77
C ALA A 52 2.97 -10.06 3.78
N LEU A 53 2.86 -10.93 4.81
CA LEU A 53 3.58 -12.19 4.88
C LEU A 53 3.08 -13.24 3.88
N VAL A 54 1.77 -13.30 3.67
CA VAL A 54 1.15 -14.34 2.83
C VAL A 54 1.38 -14.08 1.33
N GLY A 55 1.80 -12.88 0.94
CA GLY A 55 2.07 -12.52 -0.45
C GLY A 55 0.84 -12.51 -1.36
N ASN A 56 0.08 -13.58 -1.39
CA ASN A 56 -1.12 -13.75 -2.22
C ASN A 56 -2.43 -13.52 -1.44
N ALA A 57 -2.38 -12.82 -0.31
CA ALA A 57 -3.57 -12.54 0.52
C ALA A 57 -4.68 -11.77 -0.24
N TYR A 58 -4.33 -11.06 -1.31
CA TYR A 58 -5.27 -10.32 -2.16
C TYR A 58 -6.31 -11.21 -2.86
N TYR A 59 -6.10 -12.52 -3.00
CA TYR A 59 -7.12 -13.44 -3.54
C TYR A 59 -8.41 -13.45 -2.71
N ILE A 60 -8.34 -13.12 -1.42
CA ILE A 60 -9.54 -12.94 -0.58
C ILE A 60 -10.44 -11.84 -1.17
N TRP A 61 -9.81 -10.76 -1.66
CA TRP A 61 -10.52 -9.65 -2.29
C TRP A 61 -11.07 -10.01 -3.67
N GLN A 62 -10.41 -10.90 -4.42
CA GLN A 62 -10.94 -11.42 -5.68
C GLN A 62 -12.27 -12.15 -5.46
N ILE A 63 -12.37 -12.94 -4.38
CA ILE A 63 -13.62 -13.60 -4.00
C ILE A 63 -14.64 -12.57 -3.50
N ALA A 64 -14.22 -11.59 -2.70
CA ALA A 64 -15.11 -10.56 -2.14
C ALA A 64 -15.75 -9.69 -3.23
N PHE A 65 -14.95 -9.28 -4.24
CA PHE A 65 -15.37 -8.49 -5.39
C PHE A 65 -15.69 -9.34 -6.63
N SER A 66 -16.01 -10.62 -6.46
CA SER A 66 -16.43 -11.48 -7.57
C SER A 66 -17.60 -10.86 -8.33
N ASN A 67 -17.57 -11.01 -9.66
CA ASN A 67 -18.56 -10.44 -10.56
C ASN A 67 -19.95 -11.13 -10.47
N ASP A 68 -20.03 -12.22 -9.71
CA ASP A 68 -21.24 -13.01 -9.55
C ASP A 68 -22.16 -12.45 -8.45
N SER A 69 -23.42 -12.87 -8.47
CA SER A 69 -24.38 -12.59 -7.39
C SER A 69 -23.94 -13.19 -6.03
N TYR A 70 -23.04 -14.16 -6.05
CA TYR A 70 -22.47 -14.81 -4.88
C TYR A 70 -21.25 -14.09 -4.30
N GLY A 71 -20.66 -13.12 -5.03
CA GLY A 71 -19.60 -12.25 -4.50
C GLY A 71 -20.08 -11.56 -3.22
N TYR A 72 -19.26 -11.56 -2.17
CA TYR A 72 -19.69 -11.01 -0.86
C TYR A 72 -20.20 -9.58 -0.97
N VAL A 73 -19.53 -8.70 -1.74
CA VAL A 73 -19.94 -7.30 -1.91
C VAL A 73 -21.25 -7.20 -2.69
N ASN A 74 -21.38 -7.93 -3.81
CA ASN A 74 -22.60 -7.95 -4.61
C ASN A 74 -23.77 -8.53 -3.81
N SER A 75 -23.57 -9.67 -3.13
CA SER A 75 -24.59 -10.31 -2.30
C SER A 75 -25.11 -9.39 -1.20
N LEU A 76 -24.20 -8.67 -0.52
CA LEU A 76 -24.56 -7.73 0.54
C LEU A 76 -25.34 -6.54 -0.02
N LEU A 77 -24.89 -5.93 -1.12
CA LEU A 77 -25.56 -4.77 -1.74
C LEU A 77 -26.93 -5.14 -2.36
N LEU A 78 -27.04 -6.35 -2.94
CA LEU A 78 -28.32 -6.88 -3.45
C LEU A 78 -29.31 -7.14 -2.28
N SER A 79 -28.82 -7.73 -1.17
CA SER A 79 -29.67 -8.01 0.01
C SER A 79 -30.15 -6.75 0.70
N LEU A 80 -29.36 -5.66 0.67
CA LEU A 80 -29.73 -4.36 1.22
C LEU A 80 -30.60 -3.53 0.26
N GLY A 81 -30.82 -4.00 -0.98
CA GLY A 81 -31.65 -3.32 -1.98
C GLY A 81 -30.98 -2.12 -2.64
N PHE A 82 -29.67 -1.94 -2.47
CA PHE A 82 -28.90 -0.87 -3.14
C PHE A 82 -28.64 -1.15 -4.61
N LEU A 83 -28.61 -2.42 -5.00
CA LEU A 83 -28.41 -2.86 -6.36
C LEU A 83 -29.56 -3.75 -6.83
N THR A 84 -29.87 -3.68 -8.12
CA THR A 84 -30.83 -4.57 -8.80
C THR A 84 -30.12 -5.69 -9.57
N GLU A 85 -28.88 -5.44 -10.00
CA GLU A 85 -28.05 -6.37 -10.76
C GLU A 85 -26.62 -6.38 -10.20
N PRO A 86 -25.89 -7.53 -10.30
CA PRO A 86 -24.51 -7.60 -9.83
C PRO A 86 -23.59 -6.72 -10.67
N ILE A 87 -22.68 -6.00 -10.03
CA ILE A 87 -21.68 -5.13 -10.69
C ILE A 87 -20.40 -5.93 -10.94
N ASN A 88 -19.79 -5.70 -12.09
CA ASN A 88 -18.48 -6.26 -12.46
C ASN A 88 -17.33 -5.39 -11.89
N TRP A 89 -17.12 -5.42 -10.60
CA TRP A 89 -16.19 -4.55 -9.87
C TRP A 89 -14.76 -4.53 -10.43
N LEU A 90 -14.24 -5.70 -10.77
CA LEU A 90 -12.84 -5.86 -11.21
C LEU A 90 -12.65 -5.68 -12.72
N LYS A 91 -13.76 -5.58 -13.49
CA LYS A 91 -13.74 -5.37 -14.94
C LYS A 91 -14.35 -4.06 -15.39
N ASP A 92 -14.83 -3.22 -14.47
CA ASP A 92 -15.30 -1.88 -14.76
C ASP A 92 -14.17 -0.89 -14.49
N GLU A 93 -13.81 -0.12 -15.51
CA GLU A 93 -12.75 0.91 -15.47
C GLU A 93 -12.95 1.91 -14.32
N ARG A 94 -14.21 2.17 -13.93
CA ARG A 94 -14.54 3.13 -12.88
C ARG A 94 -14.18 2.64 -11.47
N PHE A 95 -14.31 1.33 -11.23
CA PHE A 95 -14.18 0.74 -9.89
C PHE A 95 -12.85 0.01 -9.68
N VAL A 96 -12.22 -0.48 -10.75
CA VAL A 96 -11.04 -1.33 -10.63
C VAL A 96 -9.85 -0.61 -9.97
N MET A 97 -9.56 0.64 -10.36
CA MET A 97 -8.45 1.40 -9.79
C MET A 97 -8.66 1.70 -8.29
N PRO A 98 -9.81 2.23 -7.83
CA PRO A 98 -10.09 2.40 -6.40
C PRO A 98 -9.98 1.10 -5.60
N ILE A 99 -10.46 -0.02 -6.12
CA ILE A 99 -10.40 -1.31 -5.44
C ILE A 99 -8.94 -1.75 -5.27
N ILE A 100 -8.15 -1.68 -6.34
CA ILE A 100 -6.72 -2.04 -6.29
C ILE A 100 -5.97 -1.16 -5.28
N VAL A 101 -6.27 0.14 -5.22
CA VAL A 101 -5.70 1.06 -4.23
C VAL A 101 -6.05 0.62 -2.80
N ILE A 102 -7.32 0.29 -2.52
CA ILE A 102 -7.75 -0.18 -1.19
C ILE A 102 -7.03 -1.47 -0.80
N VAL A 103 -6.97 -2.45 -1.71
CA VAL A 103 -6.29 -3.73 -1.47
C VAL A 103 -4.78 -3.51 -1.26
N GLN A 104 -4.16 -2.63 -2.04
CA GLN A 104 -2.76 -2.29 -1.86
C GLN A 104 -2.50 -1.61 -0.51
N LEU A 105 -3.35 -0.69 -0.08
CA LEU A 105 -3.23 -0.07 1.24
C LEU A 105 -3.32 -1.10 2.37
N TRP A 106 -4.22 -2.07 2.24
CA TRP A 106 -4.32 -3.17 3.19
C TRP A 106 -3.07 -4.06 3.20
N MET A 107 -2.48 -4.34 2.03
CA MET A 107 -1.23 -5.10 1.93
C MET A 107 0.03 -4.29 2.26
N SER A 108 -0.04 -2.97 2.28
CA SER A 108 1.11 -2.08 2.51
C SER A 108 1.64 -2.12 3.96
N MET A 109 0.94 -2.80 4.87
CA MET A 109 1.36 -3.01 6.26
C MET A 109 2.47 -4.06 6.36
N GLY A 110 3.55 -3.85 5.61
CA GLY A 110 4.73 -4.71 5.59
C GLY A 110 5.89 -4.14 6.42
N VAL A 111 7.05 -4.03 5.78
CA VAL A 111 8.30 -3.59 6.42
C VAL A 111 8.19 -2.18 7.00
N SER A 112 7.48 -1.26 6.32
CA SER A 112 7.25 0.11 6.79
C SER A 112 6.52 0.15 8.14
N PHE A 113 5.49 -0.68 8.29
CA PHE A 113 4.74 -0.80 9.54
C PHE A 113 5.59 -1.33 10.69
N LEU A 114 6.39 -2.38 10.46
CA LEU A 114 7.30 -2.92 11.47
C LEU A 114 8.39 -1.93 11.87
N ALA A 115 8.92 -1.17 10.89
CA ALA A 115 9.89 -0.12 11.17
C ALA A 115 9.29 0.97 12.07
N ASN A 116 8.04 1.39 11.79
CA ASN A 116 7.33 2.36 12.61
C ASN A 116 7.09 1.85 14.04
N ILE A 117 6.65 0.59 14.21
CA ILE A 117 6.50 -0.01 15.54
C ILE A 117 7.83 -0.06 16.28
N SER A 118 8.90 -0.49 15.62
CA SER A 118 10.24 -0.55 16.21
C SER A 118 10.74 0.85 16.61
N GLY A 119 10.51 1.85 15.74
CA GLY A 119 10.85 3.23 16.04
C GLY A 119 10.14 3.76 17.28
N LEU A 120 8.83 3.51 17.38
CA LEU A 120 8.01 3.93 18.54
C LEU A 120 8.46 3.26 19.85
N GLN A 121 8.87 1.99 19.79
CA GLN A 121 9.33 1.27 20.97
C GLN A 121 10.74 1.68 21.45
N ASN A 122 11.53 2.27 20.56
CA ASN A 122 12.88 2.74 20.86
C ASN A 122 12.92 4.18 21.42
N VAL A 123 11.81 4.88 21.45
CA VAL A 123 11.72 6.21 22.07
C VAL A 123 11.90 6.07 23.58
N ASN A 124 12.88 6.80 24.15
CA ASN A 124 13.14 6.77 25.59
C ASN A 124 11.94 7.31 26.38
N GLY A 125 11.44 6.52 27.35
CA GLY A 125 10.33 6.91 28.21
C GLY A 125 10.59 8.18 29.02
N GLU A 126 11.84 8.43 29.43
CA GLU A 126 12.24 9.63 30.16
C GLU A 126 11.95 10.94 29.39
N MET A 127 11.93 10.88 28.04
CA MET A 127 11.58 12.04 27.22
C MET A 127 10.13 12.43 27.38
N TYR A 128 9.22 11.47 27.57
CA TYR A 128 7.81 11.74 27.82
C TYR A 128 7.59 12.30 29.24
N GLU A 129 8.34 11.80 30.23
CA GLU A 129 8.31 12.32 31.61
C GLU A 129 8.83 13.76 31.67
N ALA A 130 9.94 14.06 31.02
CA ALA A 130 10.48 15.41 30.91
C ALA A 130 9.50 16.35 30.18
N GLY A 131 8.92 15.89 29.08
CA GLY A 131 7.91 16.65 28.33
C GLY A 131 6.66 16.98 29.16
N ALA A 132 6.23 16.06 30.05
CA ALA A 132 5.11 16.33 30.97
C ALA A 132 5.45 17.44 31.98
N ILE A 133 6.70 17.52 32.43
CA ILE A 133 7.19 18.61 33.31
C ILE A 133 7.22 19.94 32.53
N ASP A 134 7.64 19.92 31.26
CA ASP A 134 7.70 21.08 30.37
C ASP A 134 6.31 21.55 29.88
N GLY A 135 5.23 20.90 30.32
CA GLY A 135 3.86 21.32 30.06
C GLY A 135 3.19 20.67 28.86
N ILE A 136 3.75 19.60 28.32
CA ILE A 136 3.07 18.78 27.31
C ILE A 136 1.95 17.99 28.02
N ARG A 137 0.70 18.23 27.60
CA ARG A 137 -0.50 17.69 28.27
C ARG A 137 -1.32 16.76 27.38
N ASN A 138 -0.96 16.66 26.11
CA ASN A 138 -1.81 16.04 25.09
C ASN A 138 -0.99 15.10 24.22
N ARG A 139 -1.56 13.92 23.89
CA ARG A 139 -0.97 12.91 23.01
C ARG A 139 -0.52 13.45 21.64
N TRP A 140 -1.22 14.42 21.09
CA TRP A 140 -0.84 15.08 19.85
C TRP A 140 0.42 15.94 20.02
N GLN A 141 0.58 16.59 21.16
CA GLN A 141 1.79 17.36 21.49
C GLN A 141 2.97 16.40 21.70
N GLU A 142 2.78 15.29 22.42
CA GLU A 142 3.80 14.23 22.57
C GLU A 142 4.24 13.70 21.21
N LEU A 143 3.29 13.45 20.31
CA LEU A 143 3.57 12.98 18.95
C LEU A 143 4.48 13.95 18.19
N TRP A 144 4.11 15.23 18.16
CA TRP A 144 4.82 16.23 17.36
C TRP A 144 6.16 16.66 17.95
N TYR A 145 6.25 16.81 19.28
CA TYR A 145 7.43 17.37 19.93
C TYR A 145 8.42 16.31 20.42
N ILE A 146 7.98 15.09 20.71
CA ILE A 146 8.84 14.04 21.26
C ILE A 146 8.94 12.87 20.27
N THR A 147 7.82 12.26 19.89
CA THR A 147 7.81 10.99 19.16
C THR A 147 8.40 11.13 17.76
N LEU A 148 7.86 12.02 16.93
CA LEU A 148 8.30 12.22 15.54
C LEU A 148 9.79 12.61 15.45
N PRO A 149 10.30 13.59 16.24
CA PRO A 149 11.73 13.93 16.20
C PRO A 149 12.62 12.78 16.64
N SER A 150 12.20 12.03 17.67
CA SER A 150 13.03 10.93 18.22
C SER A 150 13.16 9.75 17.27
N MET A 151 12.15 9.50 16.43
CA MET A 151 12.14 8.37 15.50
C MET A 151 12.39 8.76 14.04
N GLN A 152 12.91 9.94 13.76
CA GLN A 152 13.10 10.47 12.41
C GLN A 152 13.84 9.50 11.46
N HIS A 153 14.86 8.80 11.94
CA HIS A 153 15.61 7.83 11.13
C HIS A 153 14.76 6.62 10.71
N MET A 154 13.89 6.14 11.61
CA MET A 154 12.97 5.05 11.31
C MET A 154 11.83 5.50 10.39
N LEU A 155 11.37 6.76 10.53
CA LEU A 155 10.40 7.35 9.59
C LEU A 155 10.98 7.47 8.19
N LEU A 156 12.22 7.94 8.05
CA LEU A 156 12.90 7.99 6.75
C LEU A 156 13.05 6.59 6.13
N PHE A 157 13.47 5.61 6.93
CA PHE A 157 13.57 4.23 6.47
C PHE A 157 12.20 3.68 6.03
N SER A 158 11.17 3.89 6.84
CA SER A 158 9.79 3.49 6.55
C SER A 158 9.27 4.14 5.26
N ALA A 159 9.50 5.44 5.05
CA ALA A 159 9.11 6.16 3.85
C ALA A 159 9.81 5.61 2.60
N VAL A 160 11.12 5.37 2.69
CA VAL A 160 11.89 4.78 1.59
C VAL A 160 11.37 3.38 1.21
N MET A 161 11.10 2.54 2.20
CA MET A 161 10.56 1.20 1.97
C MET A 161 9.15 1.26 1.37
N GLN A 162 8.34 2.23 1.80
CA GLN A 162 6.99 2.44 1.25
C GLN A 162 7.04 2.86 -0.22
N ILE A 163 7.92 3.80 -0.58
CA ILE A 163 8.12 4.21 -1.98
C ILE A 163 8.55 3.00 -2.82
N ALA A 164 9.56 2.25 -2.36
CA ALA A 164 10.04 1.08 -3.08
C ALA A 164 8.93 0.04 -3.31
N SER A 165 8.14 -0.26 -2.28
CA SER A 165 7.03 -1.22 -2.39
C SER A 165 5.95 -0.75 -3.37
N THR A 166 5.62 0.52 -3.35
CA THR A 166 4.57 1.10 -4.21
C THR A 166 4.93 1.05 -5.70
N PHE A 167 6.16 1.37 -6.05
CA PHE A 167 6.62 1.29 -7.45
C PHE A 167 6.87 -0.14 -7.94
N SER A 168 7.04 -1.10 -7.04
CA SER A 168 7.27 -2.51 -7.38
C SER A 168 5.98 -3.32 -7.58
N VAL A 169 4.82 -2.69 -7.47
CA VAL A 169 3.53 -3.38 -7.57
C VAL A 169 3.26 -3.79 -9.01
N SER A 170 3.13 -5.10 -9.24
CA SER A 170 2.75 -5.67 -10.53
C SER A 170 1.74 -6.80 -10.39
N GLN A 171 2.00 -7.70 -9.45
CA GLN A 171 1.23 -8.94 -9.32
C GLN A 171 -0.22 -8.67 -8.93
N LEU A 172 -0.45 -7.76 -7.99
CA LEU A 172 -1.79 -7.45 -7.49
C LEU A 172 -2.75 -6.93 -8.58
N PRO A 173 -2.40 -5.92 -9.42
CA PRO A 173 -3.25 -5.53 -10.54
C PRO A 173 -3.45 -6.64 -11.56
N MET A 174 -2.39 -7.39 -11.89
CA MET A 174 -2.46 -8.48 -12.87
C MET A 174 -3.41 -9.60 -12.43
N ASP A 175 -3.36 -9.99 -11.16
CA ASP A 175 -4.16 -11.11 -10.65
C ASP A 175 -5.63 -10.70 -10.37
N LEU A 176 -5.88 -9.45 -9.96
CA LEU A 176 -7.24 -8.97 -9.68
C LEU A 176 -7.99 -8.54 -10.95
N ALA A 177 -7.36 -7.72 -11.80
CA ALA A 177 -8.01 -7.18 -13.00
C ALA A 177 -7.75 -8.00 -14.26
N GLY A 178 -6.71 -8.86 -14.25
CA GLY A 178 -6.17 -9.52 -15.42
C GLY A 178 -5.14 -8.66 -16.16
N TYR A 179 -4.41 -9.28 -17.10
CA TYR A 179 -3.48 -8.55 -17.96
C TYR A 179 -3.71 -8.97 -19.44
N PRO A 180 -3.84 -8.03 -20.39
CA PRO A 180 -4.06 -6.60 -20.16
C PRO A 180 -5.39 -6.32 -19.44
N SER A 181 -5.39 -5.30 -18.57
CA SER A 181 -6.62 -4.85 -17.93
C SER A 181 -7.56 -4.14 -18.90
N VAL A 182 -8.82 -3.97 -18.51
CA VAL A 182 -9.81 -3.28 -19.37
C VAL A 182 -9.29 -1.86 -19.68
N ASN A 183 -9.11 -1.56 -20.97
CA ASN A 183 -8.54 -0.31 -21.48
C ASN A 183 -7.18 0.05 -20.88
N ASN A 184 -6.39 -0.92 -20.44
CA ASN A 184 -5.12 -0.74 -19.72
C ASN A 184 -5.25 0.19 -18.48
N SER A 185 -6.44 0.21 -17.85
CA SER A 185 -6.80 1.20 -16.82
C SER A 185 -5.99 1.06 -15.53
N VAL A 186 -5.47 -0.14 -15.23
CA VAL A 186 -4.69 -0.43 -14.00
C VAL A 186 -3.34 -1.10 -14.29
N ASP A 187 -2.96 -1.21 -15.55
CA ASP A 187 -1.67 -1.76 -15.92
C ASP A 187 -0.55 -0.83 -15.45
N THR A 188 0.43 -1.41 -14.76
CA THR A 188 1.60 -0.66 -14.23
C THR A 188 2.81 -0.84 -15.13
N ILE A 189 3.84 0.02 -14.96
CA ILE A 189 5.11 -0.13 -15.67
C ILE A 189 5.72 -1.51 -15.41
N VAL A 190 5.60 -2.04 -14.18
CA VAL A 190 6.20 -3.34 -13.82
C VAL A 190 5.42 -4.49 -14.45
N SER A 191 4.10 -4.41 -14.58
CA SER A 191 3.30 -5.40 -15.31
C SER A 191 3.65 -5.40 -16.79
N TYR A 192 3.79 -4.22 -17.39
CA TYR A 192 4.19 -4.07 -18.79
C TYR A 192 5.62 -4.56 -19.05
N LEU A 193 6.56 -4.28 -18.13
CA LEU A 193 7.92 -4.79 -18.16
C LEU A 193 7.94 -6.33 -18.09
N SER A 194 7.15 -6.91 -17.21
CA SER A 194 7.03 -8.37 -17.08
C SER A 194 6.53 -9.00 -18.37
N ASP A 195 5.51 -8.43 -18.99
CA ASP A 195 4.99 -8.89 -20.29
C ASP A 195 6.07 -8.80 -21.40
N ALA A 196 6.72 -7.65 -21.53
CA ALA A 196 7.76 -7.46 -22.53
C ALA A 196 8.94 -8.44 -22.35
N GLY A 197 9.35 -8.70 -21.10
CA GLY A 197 10.48 -9.58 -20.80
C GLY A 197 10.17 -11.05 -20.86
N THR A 198 9.02 -11.49 -20.29
CA THR A 198 8.73 -12.92 -20.10
C THR A 198 7.80 -13.50 -21.16
N VAL A 199 6.88 -12.69 -21.72
CA VAL A 199 5.91 -13.14 -22.72
C VAL A 199 6.39 -12.85 -24.13
N ARG A 200 6.83 -11.59 -24.39
CA ARG A 200 7.30 -11.18 -25.72
C ARG A 200 8.79 -11.49 -25.97
N TYR A 201 9.54 -11.83 -24.91
CA TYR A 201 10.99 -12.08 -24.96
C TYR A 201 11.82 -10.89 -25.49
N GLU A 202 11.31 -9.66 -25.35
CA GLU A 202 11.99 -8.42 -25.73
C GLU A 202 12.91 -7.93 -24.58
N MET A 203 13.92 -8.73 -24.22
CA MET A 203 14.78 -8.49 -23.05
C MET A 203 15.44 -7.11 -23.05
N GLY A 204 15.91 -6.64 -24.22
CA GLY A 204 16.55 -5.32 -24.34
C GLY A 204 15.59 -4.19 -23.99
N TYR A 205 14.35 -4.28 -24.45
CA TYR A 205 13.30 -3.31 -24.15
C TYR A 205 12.88 -3.35 -22.67
N ALA A 206 12.72 -4.54 -22.12
CA ALA A 206 12.44 -4.73 -20.69
C ALA A 206 13.54 -4.13 -19.80
N CYS A 207 14.82 -4.33 -20.16
CA CYS A 207 15.94 -3.73 -19.44
C CYS A 207 15.91 -2.20 -19.51
N ALA A 208 15.58 -1.62 -20.66
CA ALA A 208 15.46 -0.16 -20.78
C ALA A 208 14.34 0.41 -19.89
N ILE A 209 13.18 -0.26 -19.83
CA ILE A 209 12.07 0.10 -18.95
C ILE A 209 12.48 -0.01 -17.48
N SER A 210 13.23 -1.04 -17.09
CA SER A 210 13.75 -1.22 -15.73
C SER A 210 14.64 -0.07 -15.29
N VAL A 211 15.55 0.38 -16.18
CA VAL A 211 16.43 1.53 -15.91
C VAL A 211 15.62 2.81 -15.74
N LEU A 212 14.62 3.03 -16.60
CA LEU A 212 13.73 4.18 -16.51
C LEU A 212 12.94 4.17 -15.17
N LEU A 213 12.37 3.03 -14.79
CA LEU A 213 11.68 2.87 -13.51
C LEU A 213 12.61 3.18 -12.32
N PHE A 214 13.83 2.66 -12.36
CA PHE A 214 14.84 2.92 -11.34
C PHE A 214 15.18 4.42 -11.25
N ALA A 215 15.33 5.10 -12.39
CA ALA A 215 15.55 6.55 -12.42
C ALA A 215 14.38 7.33 -11.79
N ILE A 216 13.14 6.95 -12.09
CA ILE A 216 11.94 7.55 -11.48
C ILE A 216 11.96 7.36 -9.96
N MET A 217 12.28 6.13 -9.48
CA MET A 217 12.39 5.84 -8.06
C MET A 217 13.47 6.68 -7.36
N LEU A 218 14.62 6.91 -8.01
CA LEU A 218 15.68 7.76 -7.45
C LEU A 218 15.27 9.23 -7.35
N ILE A 219 14.58 9.74 -8.36
CA ILE A 219 14.08 11.13 -8.37
C ILE A 219 13.06 11.33 -7.25
N THR A 220 12.13 10.41 -7.09
CA THR A 220 11.10 10.48 -6.01
C THR A 220 11.70 10.33 -4.61
N ARG A 221 12.87 9.74 -4.48
CA ARG A 221 13.60 9.61 -3.20
C ARG A 221 14.39 10.88 -2.84
N GLY A 222 14.81 11.65 -3.85
CA GLY A 222 15.62 12.86 -3.67
C GLY A 222 14.79 14.12 -3.40
N LEU A 223 13.47 14.03 -3.51
CA LEU A 223 12.49 15.06 -3.14
C LEU A 223 12.01 14.84 -1.70
#